data_e2d2f8b94ada79ba2f56f6f73373116c
#
_entry.id   e2d2f8b94ada79ba2f56f6f73373116c
#
_cell.length_a   1.000
_cell.length_b   1.000
_cell.length_c   1.000
_cell.angle_alpha   90.00
_cell.angle_beta   90.00
_cell.angle_gamma   90.00
#
_symmetry.space_group_name_H-M   'P 1'
#
loop_
_entity.id
_entity.type
_entity.pdbx_description
1 polymer ?
#
loop_
_entity_poly.entity_id
_entity_poly.type
_entity_poly.pdbx_seq_one_letter_code
_entity_poly.pdbx_strand_id
1 'polypeptide(L)'
;MNWEPWTGCYKASDGCTYCYFYGPYAKRYGQNIIEKTDKFDWPVRRNAKGQYNIKGNKILATCFATDFFLPEADEWRKEVWAMIRERTDIDFLILTKRIDRFLVSLPPDWGTGYGNVNIGCTVENQKMADYRLPLFLSLSLIHISE
;
A
#
# COMPACT_ATOMS: atom_id res chain seq x y z
N MET A 1 12.29 3.49 -5.00
CA MET A 1 11.80 4.61 -4.18
C MET A 1 10.60 4.14 -3.39
N ASN A 2 10.56 4.40 -2.10
CA ASN A 2 9.50 3.90 -1.23
C ASN A 2 8.70 5.06 -0.63
N TRP A 3 7.38 4.90 -0.62
CA TRP A 3 6.47 5.85 -0.01
C TRP A 3 5.64 5.14 1.06
N GLU A 4 5.76 5.62 2.29
CA GLU A 4 5.01 5.11 3.43
C GLU A 4 4.13 6.25 3.97
N PRO A 5 2.90 6.40 3.47
CA PRO A 5 2.02 7.49 3.92
C PRO A 5 1.58 7.33 5.37
N TRP A 6 1.59 6.11 5.88
CA TRP A 6 1.40 5.81 7.30
C TRP A 6 2.37 4.72 7.71
N THR A 7 2.48 4.52 9.00
CA THR A 7 3.33 3.49 9.59
C THR A 7 2.49 2.62 10.51
N GLY A 8 3.06 1.51 10.94
CA GLY A 8 2.38 0.56 11.82
C GLY A 8 1.66 -0.54 11.06
N CYS A 9 1.56 -1.68 11.69
CA CYS A 9 0.87 -2.84 11.14
C CYS A 9 0.63 -3.84 12.26
N TYR A 10 -0.32 -4.74 12.07
CA TYR A 10 -0.49 -5.90 12.94
C TYR A 10 -0.56 -7.16 12.07
N LYS A 11 -0.32 -8.32 12.70
CA LYS A 11 -0.25 -9.58 11.96
C LYS A 11 -1.56 -9.89 11.25
N ALA A 12 -1.45 -10.20 9.95
CA ALA A 12 -2.55 -10.67 9.15
C ALA A 12 -2.51 -12.18 8.99
N SER A 13 -1.31 -12.79 9.05
CA SER A 13 -1.11 -14.21 8.78
C SER A 13 0.26 -14.66 9.26
N ASP A 14 0.57 -15.94 9.07
CA ASP A 14 1.85 -16.53 9.43
C ASP A 14 3.06 -15.83 8.78
N GLY A 15 2.89 -15.30 7.57
CA GLY A 15 3.95 -14.57 6.89
C GLY A 15 4.41 -13.33 7.64
N CYS A 16 3.59 -12.79 8.52
CA CYS A 16 3.94 -11.64 9.35
C CYS A 16 4.87 -12.00 10.51
N THR A 17 5.02 -13.30 10.85
CA THR A 17 5.86 -13.74 11.97
C THR A 17 7.30 -13.30 11.82
N TYR A 18 7.82 -13.31 10.60
CA TYR A 18 9.20 -12.93 10.29
C TYR A 18 9.30 -11.58 9.59
N CYS A 19 8.20 -10.80 9.59
CA CYS A 19 8.23 -9.46 9.02
C CYS A 19 9.21 -8.58 9.79
N TYR A 20 10.08 -7.88 9.07
CA TYR A 20 11.10 -7.06 9.70
C TYR A 20 10.50 -5.97 10.62
N PHE A 21 9.28 -5.53 10.33
CA PHE A 21 8.58 -4.52 11.11
C PHE A 21 8.34 -4.99 12.56
N TYR A 22 7.93 -6.25 12.74
CA TYR A 22 7.70 -6.81 14.06
C TYR A 22 8.98 -7.24 14.78
N GLY A 23 10.05 -7.46 14.02
CA GLY A 23 11.36 -7.83 14.56
C GLY A 23 12.22 -6.61 14.85
N PRO A 24 13.18 -6.29 13.97
CA PRO A 24 14.15 -5.22 14.24
C PRO A 24 13.51 -3.84 14.42
N TYR A 25 12.47 -3.52 13.64
CA TYR A 25 11.84 -2.21 13.70
C TYR A 25 11.14 -1.99 15.03
N ALA A 26 10.30 -2.94 15.43
CA ALA A 26 9.56 -2.82 16.69
C ALA A 26 10.50 -2.80 17.90
N LYS A 27 11.58 -3.60 17.86
CA LYS A 27 12.62 -3.57 18.89
C LYS A 27 13.29 -2.22 18.99
N ARG A 28 13.63 -1.63 17.85
CA ARG A 28 14.39 -0.38 17.80
C ARG A 28 13.56 0.83 18.21
N TYR A 29 12.28 0.88 17.80
CA TYR A 29 11.40 2.02 18.02
C TYR A 29 10.36 1.80 19.11
N GLY A 30 10.33 0.62 19.68
CA GLY A 30 9.59 0.31 20.90
C GLY A 30 8.10 0.10 20.78
N GLN A 31 7.50 0.29 19.60
CA GLN A 31 6.05 0.18 19.49
C GLN A 31 5.57 0.06 18.03
N ASN A 32 4.36 -0.49 17.89
CA ASN A 32 3.69 -0.66 16.60
C ASN A 32 2.44 0.22 16.56
N ILE A 33 2.65 1.53 16.44
CA ILE A 33 1.56 2.50 16.38
C ILE A 33 1.22 2.81 14.94
N ILE A 34 -0.08 2.75 14.61
CA ILE A 34 -0.57 3.10 13.28
C ILE A 34 -0.87 4.60 13.26
N GLU A 35 -0.08 5.33 12.50
CA GLU A 35 -0.20 6.79 12.40
C GLU A 35 0.31 7.30 11.05
N LYS A 36 -0.11 8.50 10.66
CA LYS A 36 0.42 9.17 9.49
C LYS A 36 1.90 9.48 9.67
N THR A 37 2.64 9.41 8.56
CA THR A 37 4.04 9.82 8.54
C THR A 37 4.15 11.29 8.08
N ASP A 38 5.33 11.86 8.24
CA ASP A 38 5.65 13.19 7.74
C ASP A 38 5.72 13.24 6.19
N LYS A 39 5.72 12.08 5.55
CA LYS A 39 5.70 11.95 4.08
C LYS A 39 4.34 11.58 3.52
N PHE A 40 3.28 11.82 4.28
CA PHE A 40 1.92 11.45 3.88
C PHE A 40 1.54 12.03 2.53
N ASP A 41 1.87 13.28 2.26
CA ASP A 41 1.54 13.99 1.03
C ASP A 41 2.71 14.05 0.03
N TRP A 42 3.72 13.22 0.21
CA TRP A 42 4.97 13.28 -0.57
C TRP A 42 4.77 13.29 -2.10
N PRO A 43 3.90 12.45 -2.68
CA PRO A 43 3.75 12.46 -4.14
C PRO A 43 3.25 13.78 -4.72
N VAL A 44 2.55 14.59 -3.94
CA VAL A 44 1.95 15.84 -4.41
C VAL A 44 2.65 17.08 -3.85
N ARG A 45 3.72 16.90 -3.10
CA ARG A 45 4.52 18.05 -2.60
C ARG A 45 5.20 18.79 -3.73
N ARG A 46 5.18 20.10 -3.62
CA ARG A 46 5.82 20.98 -4.60
C ARG A 46 6.90 21.81 -3.94
N ASN A 47 7.92 22.15 -4.74
CA ASN A 47 8.99 23.07 -4.30
C ASN A 47 8.53 24.53 -4.41
N ALA A 48 9.42 25.46 -4.07
CA ALA A 48 9.14 26.90 -4.14
C ALA A 48 8.80 27.39 -5.55
N LYS A 49 9.20 26.64 -6.58
CA LYS A 49 8.90 26.95 -7.98
C LYS A 49 7.58 26.33 -8.45
N GLY A 50 6.83 25.67 -7.58
CA GLY A 50 5.58 25.02 -7.92
C GLY A 50 5.72 23.68 -8.65
N GLN A 51 6.90 23.11 -8.70
CA GLN A 51 7.18 21.82 -9.34
C GLN A 51 7.10 20.70 -8.31
N TYR A 52 6.65 19.53 -8.73
CA TYR A 52 6.64 18.35 -7.86
C TYR A 52 8.04 17.97 -7.42
N ASN A 53 8.19 17.62 -6.14
CA ASN A 53 9.46 17.15 -5.61
C ASN A 53 9.85 15.80 -6.21
N ILE A 54 8.87 14.93 -6.45
CA ILE A 54 9.08 13.65 -7.13
C ILE A 54 8.75 13.83 -8.61
N LYS A 55 9.75 13.63 -9.46
CA LYS A 55 9.57 13.73 -10.91
C LYS A 55 8.74 12.56 -11.43
N GLY A 56 8.08 12.75 -12.55
CA GLY A 56 7.32 11.70 -13.23
C GLY A 56 8.17 10.56 -13.74
N ASN A 57 7.52 9.53 -14.27
CA ASN A 57 8.13 8.31 -14.81
C ASN A 57 8.95 7.54 -13.77
N LYS A 58 8.46 7.52 -12.52
CA LYS A 58 9.05 6.77 -11.40
C LYS A 58 8.10 5.69 -10.94
N ILE A 59 8.66 4.66 -10.34
CA ILE A 59 7.90 3.61 -9.64
C ILE A 59 8.01 3.87 -8.15
N LEU A 60 6.87 3.95 -7.48
CA LEU A 60 6.80 4.22 -6.06
C LEU A 60 6.26 2.98 -5.34
N ALA A 61 7.13 2.29 -4.61
CA ALA A 61 6.72 1.17 -3.75
C ALA A 61 5.95 1.75 -2.56
N THR A 62 4.67 1.42 -2.47
CA THR A 62 3.74 2.07 -1.55
C THR A 62 3.30 1.10 -0.45
N CYS A 63 3.48 1.50 0.81
CA CYS A 63 3.10 0.73 1.98
C CYS A 63 3.77 -0.64 2.07
N PHE A 64 5.07 -0.70 1.77
CA PHE A 64 5.83 -1.95 1.88
C PHE A 64 6.15 -2.30 3.34
N ALA A 65 6.29 -1.29 4.21
CA ALA A 65 6.56 -1.48 5.63
C ALA A 65 5.29 -1.51 6.49
N THR A 66 4.14 -1.36 5.87
CA THR A 66 2.82 -1.42 6.49
C THR A 66 1.89 -2.16 5.55
N ASP A 67 0.58 -1.95 5.64
CA ASP A 67 -0.36 -2.50 4.65
C ASP A 67 -1.29 -1.39 4.16
N PHE A 68 -1.46 -1.31 2.85
CA PHE A 68 -2.31 -0.29 2.24
C PHE A 68 -3.78 -0.43 2.65
N PHE A 69 -4.22 -1.64 2.95
CA PHE A 69 -5.63 -1.92 3.27
C PHE A 69 -5.90 -2.07 4.76
N LEU A 70 -5.07 -1.48 5.62
CA LEU A 70 -5.34 -1.43 7.07
C LEU A 70 -6.65 -0.71 7.34
N PRO A 71 -7.55 -1.28 8.19
CA PRO A 71 -8.80 -0.61 8.56
C PRO A 71 -8.58 0.76 9.19
N GLU A 72 -7.55 0.91 10.00
CA GLU A 72 -7.23 2.16 10.70
C GLU A 72 -6.84 3.28 9.73
N ALA A 73 -6.48 2.94 8.50
CA ALA A 73 -6.10 3.92 7.48
C ALA A 73 -7.24 4.28 6.53
N ASP A 74 -8.47 3.83 6.78
CA ASP A 74 -9.58 4.01 5.85
C ASP A 74 -9.80 5.48 5.47
N GLU A 75 -9.77 6.41 6.43
CA GLU A 75 -9.96 7.84 6.14
C GLU A 75 -8.74 8.42 5.42
N TRP A 76 -7.54 8.03 5.82
CA TRP A 76 -6.30 8.49 5.18
C TRP A 76 -6.20 7.99 3.74
N ARG A 77 -6.68 6.78 3.49
CA ARG A 77 -6.63 6.17 2.16
C ARG A 77 -7.43 6.96 1.13
N LYS A 78 -8.49 7.61 1.54
CA LYS A 78 -9.27 8.48 0.64
C LYS A 78 -8.41 9.60 0.07
N GLU A 79 -7.60 10.23 0.92
CA GLU A 79 -6.65 11.26 0.49
C GLU A 79 -5.53 10.67 -0.36
N VAL A 80 -5.06 9.48 -0.02
CA VAL A 80 -4.03 8.77 -0.80
C VAL A 80 -4.52 8.44 -2.21
N TRP A 81 -5.76 7.97 -2.35
CA TRP A 81 -6.34 7.73 -3.66
C TRP A 81 -6.39 9.02 -4.51
N ALA A 82 -6.71 10.14 -3.89
CA ALA A 82 -6.74 11.44 -4.59
C ALA A 82 -5.34 11.82 -5.08
N MET A 83 -4.31 11.59 -4.27
CA MET A 83 -2.91 11.84 -4.66
C MET A 83 -2.48 10.93 -5.81
N ILE A 84 -2.82 9.66 -5.76
CA ILE A 84 -2.51 8.70 -6.81
C ILE A 84 -3.18 9.12 -8.12
N ARG A 85 -4.42 9.55 -8.05
CA ARG A 85 -5.17 10.01 -9.22
C ARG A 85 -4.57 11.28 -9.82
N GLU A 86 -4.02 12.16 -9.00
CA GLU A 86 -3.35 13.37 -9.46
C GLU A 86 -2.03 13.05 -10.18
N ARG A 87 -1.29 12.04 -9.74
CA ARG A 87 0.03 11.70 -10.26
C ARG A 87 -0.04 10.51 -11.21
N THR A 88 -0.72 10.67 -12.34
CA THR A 88 -0.80 9.64 -13.38
C THR A 88 0.55 9.33 -14.04
N ASP A 89 1.53 10.19 -13.83
CA ASP A 89 2.92 10.03 -14.32
C ASP A 89 3.80 9.19 -13.40
N ILE A 90 3.28 8.71 -12.28
CA ILE A 90 3.97 7.82 -11.35
C ILE A 90 3.22 6.50 -11.29
N ASP A 91 3.96 5.39 -11.33
CA ASP A 91 3.42 4.06 -11.11
C ASP A 91 3.53 3.71 -9.62
N PHE A 92 2.39 3.42 -9.00
CA PHE A 92 2.32 3.03 -7.60
C PHE A 92 2.21 1.52 -7.49
N LEU A 93 3.20 0.89 -6.86
CA LEU A 93 3.23 -0.55 -6.64
C LEU A 93 2.85 -0.83 -5.19
N ILE A 94 1.75 -1.55 -4.99
CA ILE A 94 1.18 -1.83 -3.67
C ILE A 94 1.23 -3.33 -3.43
N LEU A 95 1.81 -3.76 -2.31
CA LEU A 95 1.76 -5.15 -1.86
C LEU A 95 0.85 -5.22 -0.64
N THR A 96 0.01 -6.25 -0.58
CA THR A 96 -0.92 -6.42 0.54
C THR A 96 -1.06 -7.89 0.95
N LYS A 97 -1.29 -8.10 2.23
CA LYS A 97 -1.77 -9.38 2.79
C LYS A 97 -3.27 -9.32 3.11
N ARG A 98 -3.93 -8.20 2.81
CA ARG A 98 -5.35 -7.94 3.13
C ARG A 98 -6.20 -7.75 1.89
N ILE A 99 -6.03 -8.63 0.90
CA ILE A 99 -6.77 -8.52 -0.37
C ILE A 99 -8.29 -8.66 -0.15
N ASP A 100 -8.71 -9.29 0.95
CA ASP A 100 -10.11 -9.40 1.32
C ASP A 100 -10.76 -8.04 1.62
N ARG A 101 -9.97 -7.00 1.88
CA ARG A 101 -10.48 -5.64 2.09
C ARG A 101 -10.44 -4.77 0.84
N PHE A 102 -10.04 -5.33 -0.29
CA PHE A 102 -9.85 -4.57 -1.52
C PHE A 102 -11.13 -3.82 -1.92
N LEU A 103 -12.25 -4.53 -2.05
CA LEU A 103 -13.49 -3.96 -2.56
C LEU A 103 -14.05 -2.82 -1.69
N VAL A 104 -13.92 -2.95 -0.37
CA VAL A 104 -14.43 -1.93 0.56
C VAL A 104 -13.50 -0.72 0.67
N SER A 105 -12.31 -0.80 0.09
CA SER A 105 -11.28 0.23 0.20
C SER A 105 -11.04 1.00 -1.09
N LEU A 106 -11.83 0.73 -2.13
CA LEU A 106 -11.67 1.37 -3.44
C LEU A 106 -12.26 2.78 -3.45
N PRO A 107 -11.68 3.69 -4.26
CA PRO A 107 -12.30 5.01 -4.46
C PRO A 107 -13.56 4.87 -5.31
N PRO A 108 -14.51 5.82 -5.21
CA PRO A 108 -15.78 5.74 -5.97
C PRO A 108 -15.60 5.70 -7.48
N ASP A 109 -14.54 6.27 -8.01
CA ASP A 109 -14.25 6.35 -9.45
C ASP A 109 -13.26 5.29 -9.93
N TRP A 110 -13.09 4.19 -9.16
CA TRP A 110 -12.14 3.13 -9.51
C TRP A 110 -12.41 2.52 -10.88
N GLY A 111 -13.67 2.21 -11.20
CA GLY A 111 -14.04 1.57 -12.47
C GLY A 111 -13.33 0.24 -12.66
N THR A 112 -12.58 0.10 -13.75
CA THR A 112 -11.76 -1.09 -14.05
C THR A 112 -10.34 -0.97 -13.49
N GLY A 113 -10.05 0.09 -12.74
CA GLY A 113 -8.77 0.34 -12.12
C GLY A 113 -8.10 1.61 -12.62
N TYR A 114 -7.17 2.13 -11.83
CA TYR A 114 -6.32 3.23 -12.26
C TYR A 114 -5.12 2.67 -13.02
N GLY A 115 -4.82 3.23 -14.18
CA GLY A 115 -3.75 2.76 -15.05
C GLY A 115 -2.35 2.83 -14.42
N ASN A 116 -2.18 3.66 -13.39
CA ASN A 116 -0.89 3.83 -12.70
C ASN A 116 -0.82 3.07 -11.37
N VAL A 117 -1.74 2.15 -11.11
CA VAL A 117 -1.73 1.35 -9.88
C VAL A 117 -1.53 -0.12 -10.22
N ASN A 118 -0.56 -0.74 -9.56
CA ASN A 118 -0.29 -2.17 -9.64
C ASN A 118 -0.38 -2.74 -8.23
N ILE A 119 -1.26 -3.71 -8.02
CA ILE A 119 -1.48 -4.30 -6.72
C ILE A 119 -1.00 -5.75 -6.74
N GLY A 120 -0.10 -6.08 -5.81
CA GLY A 120 0.37 -7.43 -5.60
C GLY A 120 -0.20 -8.00 -4.31
N CYS A 121 -0.56 -9.27 -4.34
CA CYS A 121 -1.01 -10.01 -3.17
C CYS A 121 0.08 -10.95 -2.71
N THR A 122 0.50 -10.83 -1.45
CA THR A 122 1.52 -11.70 -0.88
C THR A 122 0.91 -13.03 -0.46
N VAL A 123 1.57 -14.12 -0.83
CA VAL A 123 1.16 -15.48 -0.52
C VAL A 123 2.35 -16.20 0.10
N GLU A 124 2.29 -16.54 1.40
CA GLU A 124 3.43 -17.13 2.11
C GLU A 124 3.31 -18.64 2.35
N ASN A 125 2.11 -19.22 2.17
CA ASN A 125 1.91 -20.68 2.30
C ASN A 125 0.64 -21.10 1.56
N GLN A 126 0.39 -22.42 1.48
CA GLN A 126 -0.74 -22.95 0.74
C GLN A 126 -2.09 -22.48 1.29
N LYS A 127 -2.20 -22.38 2.62
CA LYS A 127 -3.44 -21.89 3.27
C LYS A 127 -3.77 -20.48 2.81
N MET A 128 -2.77 -19.58 2.78
CA MET A 128 -2.96 -18.21 2.34
C MET A 128 -3.18 -18.12 0.83
N ALA A 129 -2.54 -19.01 0.06
CA ALA A 129 -2.78 -19.11 -1.38
C ALA A 129 -4.24 -19.49 -1.66
N ASP A 130 -4.76 -20.49 -0.97
CA ASP A 130 -6.14 -20.94 -1.13
C ASP A 130 -7.15 -19.85 -0.78
N TYR A 131 -6.81 -18.98 0.15
CA TYR A 131 -7.68 -17.88 0.57
C TYR A 131 -7.54 -16.66 -0.34
N ARG A 132 -6.28 -16.21 -0.60
CA ARG A 132 -6.01 -14.94 -1.28
C ARG A 132 -6.07 -15.02 -2.80
N LEU A 133 -5.60 -16.11 -3.41
CA LEU A 133 -5.53 -16.21 -4.87
C LEU A 133 -6.91 -16.16 -5.54
N PRO A 134 -7.92 -16.88 -5.06
CA PRO A 134 -9.26 -16.74 -5.65
C PRO A 134 -9.81 -15.32 -5.57
N LEU A 135 -9.62 -14.65 -4.42
CA LEU A 135 -10.03 -13.25 -4.25
C LEU A 135 -9.28 -12.33 -5.22
N PHE A 136 -7.97 -12.49 -5.30
CA PHE A 136 -7.11 -11.68 -6.16
C PHE A 136 -7.47 -11.84 -7.64
N LEU A 137 -7.62 -13.08 -8.09
CA LEU A 137 -7.96 -13.36 -9.48
C LEU A 137 -9.36 -12.87 -9.85
N SER A 138 -10.31 -12.95 -8.92
CA SER A 138 -11.67 -12.47 -9.14
C SER A 138 -11.74 -10.95 -9.36
N LEU A 139 -10.72 -10.23 -8.89
CA LEU A 139 -10.63 -8.78 -9.02
C LEU A 139 -9.89 -8.34 -10.30
N SER A 140 -9.48 -9.29 -11.13
CA SER A 140 -8.73 -9.05 -12.37
C SER A 140 -7.41 -8.30 -12.16
N LEU A 141 -6.79 -8.49 -11.01
CA LEU A 141 -5.46 -7.95 -10.71
C LEU A 141 -4.38 -8.86 -11.30
N ILE A 142 -3.23 -8.28 -11.65
CA ILE A 142 -2.25 -8.96 -12.49
C ILE A 142 -0.95 -9.36 -11.78
N HIS A 143 -0.73 -8.93 -10.55
CA HIS A 143 0.54 -9.20 -9.85
C HIS A 143 0.31 -10.05 -8.61
N ILE A 144 0.99 -11.19 -8.56
CA ILE A 144 1.01 -12.10 -7.41
C ILE A 144 2.45 -12.20 -6.92
N SER A 145 2.66 -12.00 -5.63
CA SER A 145 3.98 -12.05 -5.01
C SER A 145 3.99 -13.05 -3.86
N GLU A 146 5.08 -13.80 -3.75
CA GLU A 146 5.31 -14.75 -2.65
C GLU A 146 6.22 -14.16 -1.59
#